data_20e7567d9c1af0ff69f296af73712c27
#
_entry.id   20e7567d9c1af0ff69f296af73712c27
#
_cell.length_a   1.000
_cell.length_b   1.000
_cell.length_c   1.000
_cell.angle_alpha   90.00
_cell.angle_beta   90.00
_cell.angle_gamma   90.00
#
_symmetry.space_group_name_H-M   'P 1'
#
loop_
_entity.id
_entity.type
_entity.pdbx_description
1 polymer ?
#
loop_
_entity_poly.entity_id
_entity_poly.type
_entity_poly.pdbx_seq_one_letter_code
_entity_poly.pdbx_strand_id
1 'polypeptide(L)'
;AVERGPIVYCAEFPDNNFDIFSVFMNRNPKFEVVEKPDLLYGINQLKTGAQTLGYDDQGRLTTTDVNLTLIPYYAWAHRGSGAMEVWLPQELSASRPAMPATLASESKIDASHRAKSISAINDRLIPKDENDRSLPYYHWWPKQGTTEWITYEFPAEATVSSSTVYWFDDAPWGGCRVPKSWKIYYKDAQGQWQPVTGADKYG
;
A
#
# COMPACT_ATOMS: atom_id res chain seq x y z
N ALA A 1 -7.88 6.36 19.68
CA ALA A 1 -6.43 6.60 19.70
C ALA A 1 -5.81 5.98 20.94
N VAL A 2 -4.51 5.75 20.93
CA VAL A 2 -3.71 5.37 22.11
C VAL A 2 -3.04 6.62 22.64
N GLU A 3 -3.15 6.83 23.96
CA GLU A 3 -2.62 8.02 24.63
C GLU A 3 -1.82 7.64 25.88
N ARG A 4 -0.75 8.39 26.16
CA ARG A 4 0.02 8.31 27.40
C ARG A 4 0.25 9.73 27.93
N GLY A 5 -0.52 10.12 28.94
CA GLY A 5 -0.60 11.53 29.37
C GLY A 5 -1.13 12.38 28.20
N PRO A 6 -0.49 13.49 27.86
CA PRO A 6 -0.93 14.36 26.77
C PRO A 6 -0.44 13.91 25.40
N ILE A 7 0.27 12.78 25.29
CA ILE A 7 0.90 12.34 24.04
C ILE A 7 0.02 11.28 23.39
N VAL A 8 -0.40 11.56 22.15
CA VAL A 8 -1.05 10.62 21.24
C VAL A 8 0.01 9.77 20.55
N TYR A 9 -0.29 8.49 20.32
CA TYR A 9 0.60 7.53 19.65
C TYR A 9 -0.01 7.04 18.34
N CYS A 10 0.84 6.67 17.40
CA CYS A 10 0.45 6.09 16.12
C CYS A 10 1.30 4.86 15.77
N ALA A 11 0.75 3.98 14.94
CA ALA A 11 1.52 2.95 14.25
C ALA A 11 2.15 3.55 12.99
N GLU A 12 3.42 3.26 12.74
CA GLU A 12 4.15 3.69 11.54
C GLU A 12 4.87 2.51 10.91
N PHE A 13 4.95 2.49 9.57
CA PHE A 13 5.47 1.37 8.79
C PHE A 13 6.90 0.92 9.15
N PRO A 14 7.89 1.78 9.52
CA PRO A 14 9.23 1.30 9.79
C PRO A 14 9.35 0.40 11.04
N ASP A 15 8.38 0.48 11.95
CA ASP A 15 8.39 -0.29 13.19
C ASP A 15 7.53 -1.56 13.12
N ASN A 16 6.73 -1.70 12.06
CA ASN A 16 5.74 -2.76 11.91
C ASN A 16 5.88 -3.41 10.53
N ASN A 17 6.15 -4.70 10.48
CA ASN A 17 6.42 -5.47 9.26
C ASN A 17 5.16 -6.11 8.65
N PHE A 18 3.99 -5.54 8.91
CA PHE A 18 2.69 -5.99 8.40
C PHE A 18 1.89 -4.79 7.88
N ASP A 19 0.78 -5.05 7.20
CA ASP A 19 -0.14 -3.99 6.77
C ASP A 19 -0.79 -3.34 7.99
N ILE A 20 -0.39 -2.11 8.31
CA ILE A 20 -0.85 -1.36 9.48
C ILE A 20 -2.38 -1.17 9.44
N PHE A 21 -2.96 -1.01 8.26
CA PHE A 21 -4.41 -0.81 8.12
C PHE A 21 -5.23 -2.08 8.36
N SER A 22 -4.58 -3.24 8.46
CA SER A 22 -5.24 -4.50 8.81
C SER A 22 -5.22 -4.81 10.30
N VAL A 23 -4.52 -3.98 11.11
CA VAL A 23 -4.34 -4.25 12.53
C VAL A 23 -5.58 -3.91 13.33
N PHE A 24 -5.85 -4.69 14.35
CA PHE A 24 -6.78 -4.35 15.42
C PHE A 24 -6.23 -4.80 16.77
N MET A 25 -6.52 -4.00 17.79
CA MET A 25 -6.04 -4.26 19.15
C MET A 25 -7.06 -5.05 19.96
N ASN A 26 -6.59 -5.80 20.93
CA ASN A 26 -7.46 -6.36 21.96
C ASN A 26 -8.19 -5.24 22.71
N ARG A 27 -9.38 -5.53 23.26
CA ARG A 27 -10.18 -4.54 24.02
C ARG A 27 -9.47 -3.97 25.24
N ASN A 28 -8.58 -4.74 25.86
CA ASN A 28 -7.79 -4.35 27.02
C ASN A 28 -6.30 -4.57 26.76
N PRO A 29 -5.67 -3.76 25.89
CA PRO A 29 -4.27 -3.94 25.55
C PRO A 29 -3.37 -3.62 26.73
N LYS A 30 -2.35 -4.44 26.96
CA LYS A 30 -1.27 -4.15 27.90
C LYS A 30 -0.10 -3.58 27.14
N PHE A 31 0.32 -2.37 27.49
CA PHE A 31 1.43 -1.71 26.87
C PHE A 31 2.72 -1.85 27.67
N GLU A 32 3.79 -2.23 26.98
CA GLU A 32 5.16 -2.09 27.45
C GLU A 32 5.70 -0.75 26.95
N VAL A 33 6.35 0.02 27.80
CA VAL A 33 7.07 1.25 27.44
C VAL A 33 8.53 0.91 27.19
N VAL A 34 9.01 1.20 25.97
CA VAL A 34 10.39 0.97 25.57
C VAL A 34 11.07 2.30 25.26
N GLU A 35 12.04 2.67 26.06
CA GLU A 35 12.85 3.88 25.84
C GLU A 35 13.77 3.72 24.63
N LYS A 36 13.79 4.69 23.74
CA LYS A 36 14.61 4.77 22.53
C LYS A 36 15.34 6.11 22.48
N PRO A 37 16.40 6.29 23.27
CA PRO A 37 17.12 7.57 23.38
C PRO A 37 17.76 8.00 22.05
N ASP A 38 18.17 7.03 21.20
CA ASP A 38 18.85 7.30 19.94
C ASP A 38 17.90 7.37 18.73
N LEU A 39 16.59 7.12 18.93
CA LEU A 39 15.59 7.16 17.87
C LEU A 39 14.85 8.50 17.90
N LEU A 40 14.80 9.22 16.76
CA LEU A 40 13.99 10.42 16.56
C LEU A 40 14.19 11.47 17.68
N TYR A 41 15.45 11.70 18.06
CA TYR A 41 15.86 12.62 19.14
C TYR A 41 15.45 12.18 20.56
N GLY A 42 15.18 10.89 20.73
CA GLY A 42 14.77 10.30 21.98
C GLY A 42 13.25 10.24 22.15
N ILE A 43 12.71 9.04 22.00
CA ILE A 43 11.27 8.77 22.17
C ILE A 43 11.04 7.57 23.08
N ASN A 44 9.82 7.46 23.61
CA ASN A 44 9.31 6.25 24.20
C ASN A 44 8.40 5.55 23.20
N GLN A 45 8.71 4.32 22.80
CA GLN A 45 7.79 3.47 22.06
C GLN A 45 6.81 2.79 23.03
N LEU A 46 5.60 2.50 22.55
CA LEU A 46 4.68 1.58 23.21
C LEU A 46 4.61 0.30 22.41
N LYS A 47 4.70 -0.85 23.08
CA LYS A 47 4.52 -2.16 22.45
C LYS A 47 3.36 -2.91 23.09
N THR A 48 2.59 -3.62 22.25
CA THR A 48 1.48 -4.45 22.70
C THR A 48 1.23 -5.59 21.71
N GLY A 49 0.65 -6.68 22.19
CA GLY A 49 0.07 -7.69 21.29
C GLY A 49 -1.16 -7.15 20.59
N ALA A 50 -1.27 -7.45 19.32
CA ALA A 50 -2.40 -7.11 18.47
C ALA A 50 -2.64 -8.24 17.46
N GLN A 51 -3.63 -8.09 16.60
CA GLN A 51 -3.89 -9.02 15.50
C GLN A 51 -4.02 -8.27 14.19
N THR A 52 -3.67 -8.92 13.10
CA THR A 52 -3.96 -8.44 11.74
C THR A 52 -5.04 -9.31 11.11
N LEU A 53 -5.89 -8.70 10.29
CA LEU A 53 -6.87 -9.38 9.47
C LEU A 53 -6.31 -9.57 8.06
N GLY A 54 -6.43 -10.76 7.50
CA GLY A 54 -5.95 -11.08 6.16
C GLY A 54 -6.68 -12.27 5.57
N TYR A 55 -6.09 -12.87 4.52
CA TYR A 55 -6.60 -14.07 3.88
C TYR A 55 -5.59 -15.19 3.97
N ASP A 56 -6.08 -16.41 4.18
CA ASP A 56 -5.27 -17.63 4.08
C ASP A 56 -5.07 -18.04 2.60
N ASP A 57 -4.28 -19.10 2.38
CA ASP A 57 -4.00 -19.63 1.03
C ASP A 57 -5.24 -20.12 0.26
N GLN A 58 -6.37 -20.27 0.94
CA GLN A 58 -7.66 -20.65 0.38
C GLN A 58 -8.60 -19.47 0.19
N GLY A 59 -8.12 -18.22 0.44
CA GLY A 59 -8.89 -17.00 0.30
C GLY A 59 -9.92 -16.78 1.42
N ARG A 60 -9.79 -17.46 2.56
CA ARG A 60 -10.68 -17.28 3.71
C ARG A 60 -10.09 -16.24 4.67
N LEU A 61 -10.94 -15.37 5.21
CA LEU A 61 -10.53 -14.42 6.22
C LEU A 61 -9.94 -15.13 7.43
N THR A 62 -8.77 -14.68 7.86
CA THR A 62 -8.04 -15.19 9.01
C THR A 62 -7.38 -14.05 9.78
N THR A 63 -7.03 -14.31 11.02
CA THR A 63 -6.29 -13.37 11.86
C THR A 63 -4.93 -13.94 12.23
N THR A 64 -3.94 -13.06 12.33
CA THR A 64 -2.58 -13.42 12.73
C THR A 64 -2.13 -12.54 13.89
N ASP A 65 -1.57 -13.16 14.93
CA ASP A 65 -1.03 -12.42 16.06
C ASP A 65 0.25 -11.68 15.66
N VAL A 66 0.34 -10.42 16.07
CA VAL A 66 1.49 -9.55 15.79
C VAL A 66 1.90 -8.75 17.03
N ASN A 67 3.13 -8.28 17.04
CA ASN A 67 3.61 -7.30 18.00
C ASN A 67 3.51 -5.90 17.40
N LEU A 68 2.56 -5.12 17.87
CA LEU A 68 2.33 -3.74 17.43
C LEU A 68 3.26 -2.80 18.19
N THR A 69 4.00 -2.01 17.45
CA THR A 69 4.87 -0.94 17.97
C THR A 69 4.30 0.41 17.59
N LEU A 70 4.15 1.29 18.58
CA LEU A 70 3.64 2.64 18.41
C LEU A 70 4.71 3.66 18.78
N ILE A 71 4.73 4.77 18.07
CA ILE A 71 5.57 5.94 18.36
C ILE A 71 4.70 7.15 18.69
N PRO A 72 5.25 8.17 19.38
CA PRO A 72 4.56 9.42 19.55
C PRO A 72 4.19 10.04 18.20
N TYR A 73 2.95 10.49 18.05
CA TYR A 73 2.44 11.04 16.78
C TYR A 73 3.27 12.25 16.29
N TYR A 74 3.81 13.07 17.19
CA TYR A 74 4.66 14.20 16.80
C TYR A 74 5.97 13.76 16.10
N ALA A 75 6.39 12.52 16.27
CA ALA A 75 7.60 11.94 15.68
C ALA A 75 7.34 11.24 14.34
N TRP A 76 6.10 11.22 13.86
CA TRP A 76 5.71 10.62 12.59
C TRP A 76 6.33 11.32 11.38
N ALA A 77 6.53 10.57 10.28
CA ALA A 77 7.03 10.99 8.97
C ALA A 77 8.50 11.44 8.91
N HIS A 78 9.26 11.36 9.99
CA HIS A 78 10.68 11.72 9.98
C HIS A 78 11.59 10.62 9.40
N ARG A 79 11.04 9.44 9.11
CA ARG A 79 11.77 8.28 8.59
C ARG A 79 11.35 7.88 7.18
N GLY A 80 10.76 8.79 6.42
CA GLY A 80 10.28 8.57 5.06
C GLY A 80 8.77 8.42 4.96
N SER A 81 8.28 8.28 3.71
CA SER A 81 6.86 8.11 3.43
C SER A 81 6.45 6.66 3.60
N GLY A 82 5.30 6.42 4.20
CA GLY A 82 4.75 5.07 4.39
C GLY A 82 3.40 5.09 5.12
N ALA A 83 2.84 3.91 5.33
CA ALA A 83 1.57 3.75 6.04
C ALA A 83 1.69 4.22 7.50
N MET A 84 0.64 4.87 7.98
CA MET A 84 0.51 5.30 9.37
C MET A 84 -0.95 5.28 9.80
N GLU A 85 -1.21 4.88 11.04
CA GLU A 85 -2.54 4.88 11.62
C GLU A 85 -2.53 5.36 13.07
N VAL A 86 -3.47 6.27 13.40
CA VAL A 86 -3.70 6.81 14.74
C VAL A 86 -4.93 6.15 15.37
N TRP A 87 -5.96 5.88 14.55
CA TRP A 87 -7.25 5.34 15.01
C TRP A 87 -7.27 3.82 14.88
N LEU A 88 -6.59 3.15 15.80
CA LEU A 88 -6.45 1.71 15.80
C LEU A 88 -7.78 1.04 16.22
N PRO A 89 -8.36 0.17 15.37
CA PRO A 89 -9.57 -0.58 15.69
C PRO A 89 -9.39 -1.48 16.91
N GLN A 90 -10.48 -1.70 17.66
CA GLN A 90 -10.56 -2.70 18.74
C GLN A 90 -11.52 -3.83 18.40
N GLU A 91 -12.11 -3.78 17.22
CA GLU A 91 -13.05 -4.78 16.73
C GLU A 91 -12.70 -5.18 15.30
N LEU A 92 -12.81 -6.48 15.03
CA LEU A 92 -12.53 -7.06 13.72
C LEU A 92 -13.31 -6.37 12.59
N SER A 93 -14.58 -6.03 12.85
CA SER A 93 -15.47 -5.37 11.89
C SER A 93 -15.04 -3.97 11.46
N ALA A 94 -14.16 -3.33 12.22
CA ALA A 94 -13.61 -2.01 11.94
C ALA A 94 -12.21 -2.08 11.29
N SER A 95 -11.65 -3.29 11.19
CA SER A 95 -10.35 -3.53 10.54
C SER A 95 -10.53 -3.87 9.07
N ARG A 96 -9.56 -3.50 8.24
CA ARG A 96 -9.54 -3.81 6.82
C ARG A 96 -8.62 -5.00 6.56
N PRO A 97 -9.08 -6.06 5.84
CA PRO A 97 -8.20 -7.17 5.53
C PRO A 97 -7.00 -6.74 4.69
N ALA A 98 -5.81 -7.19 5.09
CA ALA A 98 -4.62 -7.08 4.24
C ALA A 98 -4.82 -7.93 2.98
N MET A 99 -4.73 -7.30 1.82
CA MET A 99 -4.79 -8.03 0.55
C MET A 99 -3.53 -8.89 0.38
N PRO A 100 -3.65 -10.10 -0.19
CA PRO A 100 -2.50 -10.93 -0.48
C PRO A 100 -1.45 -10.19 -1.31
N ALA A 101 -0.17 -10.52 -1.09
CA ALA A 101 0.90 -10.01 -1.92
C ALA A 101 0.68 -10.47 -3.38
N THR A 102 0.99 -9.58 -4.33
CA THR A 102 0.94 -9.86 -5.76
C THR A 102 2.32 -9.61 -6.37
N LEU A 103 2.61 -10.20 -7.53
CA LEU A 103 3.85 -9.89 -8.25
C LEU A 103 4.03 -8.37 -8.44
N ALA A 104 2.95 -7.64 -8.73
CA ALA A 104 3.00 -6.19 -8.84
C ALA A 104 3.39 -5.52 -7.52
N SER A 105 2.82 -5.93 -6.39
CA SER A 105 3.10 -5.32 -5.08
C SER A 105 4.52 -5.58 -4.58
N GLU A 106 5.15 -6.65 -5.03
CA GLU A 106 6.53 -7.03 -4.68
C GLU A 106 7.57 -6.48 -5.67
N SER A 107 7.11 -5.86 -6.76
CA SER A 107 7.95 -5.35 -7.83
C SER A 107 8.58 -4.02 -7.48
N LYS A 108 9.78 -3.82 -7.99
CA LYS A 108 10.34 -2.49 -8.15
C LYS A 108 9.63 -1.80 -9.32
N ILE A 109 9.08 -0.63 -9.05
CA ILE A 109 8.30 0.13 -10.03
C ILE A 109 9.07 1.32 -10.58
N ASP A 110 8.86 1.61 -11.86
CA ASP A 110 9.27 2.84 -12.50
C ASP A 110 8.23 3.28 -13.55
N ALA A 111 8.24 4.55 -13.92
CA ALA A 111 7.29 5.12 -14.85
C ALA A 111 7.90 6.29 -15.62
N SER A 112 7.37 6.58 -16.82
CA SER A 112 7.77 7.72 -17.66
C SER A 112 7.59 9.08 -16.97
N HIS A 113 6.69 9.15 -16.00
CA HIS A 113 6.47 10.33 -15.16
C HIS A 113 6.41 9.92 -13.70
N ARG A 114 7.35 10.37 -12.89
CA ARG A 114 7.40 10.04 -11.46
C ARG A 114 6.65 11.08 -10.63
N ALA A 115 5.36 10.88 -10.46
CA ALA A 115 4.57 11.62 -9.49
C ALA A 115 4.84 11.12 -8.06
N LYS A 116 4.54 11.95 -7.06
CA LYS A 116 4.70 11.58 -5.63
C LYS A 116 3.91 10.32 -5.25
N SER A 117 2.81 10.07 -5.94
CA SER A 117 1.90 8.94 -5.71
C SER A 117 2.22 7.68 -6.52
N ILE A 118 3.45 7.52 -7.03
CA ILE A 118 3.81 6.35 -7.85
C ILE A 118 3.54 5.02 -7.14
N SER A 119 3.65 4.96 -5.81
CA SER A 119 3.33 3.76 -5.04
C SER A 119 1.87 3.32 -5.13
N ALA A 120 0.96 4.18 -5.59
CA ALA A 120 -0.43 3.81 -5.80
C ALA A 120 -0.64 2.76 -6.91
N ILE A 121 0.35 2.54 -7.78
CA ILE A 121 0.24 1.55 -8.86
C ILE A 121 0.50 0.11 -8.42
N ASN A 122 0.94 -0.10 -7.17
CA ASN A 122 1.22 -1.43 -6.62
C ASN A 122 0.92 -1.57 -5.11
N ASP A 123 0.05 -0.72 -4.57
CA ASP A 123 -0.27 -0.65 -3.14
C ASP A 123 -1.28 -1.71 -2.66
N ARG A 124 -1.82 -2.53 -3.55
CA ARG A 124 -2.84 -3.56 -3.29
C ARG A 124 -4.20 -2.99 -2.86
N LEU A 125 -4.41 -1.69 -2.97
CA LEU A 125 -5.68 -1.08 -2.66
C LEU A 125 -6.61 -1.17 -3.87
N ILE A 126 -7.84 -1.63 -3.63
CA ILE A 126 -8.86 -1.77 -4.68
C ILE A 126 -9.84 -0.62 -4.53
N PRO A 127 -9.92 0.30 -5.51
CA PRO A 127 -10.87 1.39 -5.47
C PRO A 127 -12.32 0.88 -5.65
N LYS A 128 -13.29 1.59 -5.09
CA LYS A 128 -14.74 1.28 -5.24
C LYS A 128 -15.23 1.56 -6.66
N ASP A 129 -14.68 2.58 -7.27
CA ASP A 129 -15.03 3.07 -8.61
C ASP A 129 -13.83 3.86 -9.18
N GLU A 130 -13.93 4.29 -10.44
CA GLU A 130 -12.89 5.03 -11.14
C GLU A 130 -12.59 6.42 -10.54
N ASN A 131 -13.49 6.96 -9.72
CA ASN A 131 -13.34 8.27 -9.08
C ASN A 131 -13.13 8.18 -7.56
N ASP A 132 -12.71 7.05 -7.05
CA ASP A 132 -12.46 6.86 -5.62
C ASP A 132 -11.25 7.69 -5.15
N ARG A 133 -11.53 8.85 -4.57
CA ARG A 133 -10.53 9.76 -3.98
C ARG A 133 -10.18 9.45 -2.52
N SER A 134 -10.76 8.41 -1.95
CA SER A 134 -10.42 7.95 -0.60
C SER A 134 -9.11 7.18 -0.55
N LEU A 135 -8.62 6.71 -1.71
CA LEU A 135 -7.37 6.00 -1.89
C LEU A 135 -6.34 6.86 -2.64
N PRO A 136 -5.04 6.59 -2.48
CA PRO A 136 -4.01 7.15 -3.35
C PRO A 136 -4.26 6.75 -4.81
N TYR A 137 -3.99 7.66 -5.73
CA TYR A 137 -4.02 7.37 -7.16
C TYR A 137 -2.81 7.96 -7.87
N TYR A 138 -2.39 7.30 -8.96
CA TYR A 138 -1.29 7.74 -9.81
C TYR A 138 -1.85 8.39 -11.08
N HIS A 139 -1.13 9.36 -11.66
CA HIS A 139 -1.50 10.05 -12.88
C HIS A 139 -0.26 10.52 -13.67
N TRP A 140 -0.44 10.70 -14.98
CA TRP A 140 0.57 11.29 -15.88
C TRP A 140 0.36 12.78 -16.16
N TRP A 141 -0.50 13.45 -15.39
CA TRP A 141 -0.76 14.87 -15.62
C TRP A 141 0.56 15.70 -15.61
N PRO A 142 0.78 16.63 -16.59
CA PRO A 142 -0.14 17.07 -17.65
C PRO A 142 0.12 16.40 -19.03
N LYS A 143 0.51 15.15 -19.08
CA LYS A 143 0.95 14.42 -20.28
C LYS A 143 -0.22 13.97 -21.17
N GLN A 144 -1.03 14.91 -21.68
CA GLN A 144 -2.12 14.62 -22.62
C GLN A 144 -1.60 14.40 -24.04
N GLY A 145 -2.16 13.40 -24.73
CA GLY A 145 -1.83 13.10 -26.13
C GLY A 145 -0.47 12.44 -26.33
N THR A 146 0.17 11.99 -25.26
CA THR A 146 1.46 11.28 -25.29
C THR A 146 1.29 9.79 -25.05
N THR A 147 2.34 9.02 -25.29
CA THR A 147 2.43 7.62 -24.88
C THR A 147 3.31 7.54 -23.64
N GLU A 148 2.75 7.00 -22.59
CA GLU A 148 3.43 6.86 -21.30
C GLU A 148 3.56 5.39 -20.94
N TRP A 149 4.43 5.08 -19.98
CA TRP A 149 4.70 3.71 -19.58
C TRP A 149 4.86 3.57 -18.05
N ILE A 150 4.59 2.36 -17.56
CA ILE A 150 4.92 1.89 -16.22
C ILE A 150 5.65 0.55 -16.37
N THR A 151 6.68 0.33 -15.57
CA THR A 151 7.39 -0.95 -15.51
C THR A 151 7.32 -1.55 -14.12
N TYR A 152 7.21 -2.87 -14.09
CA TYR A 152 7.29 -3.71 -12.90
C TYR A 152 8.48 -4.64 -13.08
N GLU A 153 9.52 -4.47 -12.27
CA GLU A 153 10.67 -5.36 -12.20
C GLU A 153 10.41 -6.38 -11.10
N PHE A 154 10.07 -7.60 -11.48
CA PHE A 154 9.76 -8.67 -10.54
C PHE A 154 11.00 -9.09 -9.75
N PRO A 155 10.85 -9.53 -8.48
CA PRO A 155 11.98 -9.97 -7.66
C PRO A 155 12.65 -11.24 -8.21
N ALA A 156 11.95 -12.03 -9.02
CA ALA A 156 12.42 -13.21 -9.73
C ALA A 156 11.65 -13.40 -11.03
N GLU A 157 12.19 -14.26 -11.92
CA GLU A 157 11.47 -14.67 -13.13
C GLU A 157 10.15 -15.37 -12.78
N ALA A 158 9.05 -14.97 -13.42
CA ALA A 158 7.71 -15.44 -13.10
C ALA A 158 6.85 -15.58 -14.34
N THR A 159 5.91 -16.53 -14.30
CA THR A 159 4.86 -16.69 -15.31
C THR A 159 3.65 -15.85 -14.86
N VAL A 160 3.24 -14.90 -15.70
CA VAL A 160 2.07 -14.06 -15.46
C VAL A 160 0.92 -14.54 -16.34
N SER A 161 -0.19 -14.94 -15.72
CA SER A 161 -1.38 -15.43 -16.44
C SER A 161 -2.47 -14.37 -16.57
N SER A 162 -2.46 -13.34 -15.71
CA SER A 162 -3.45 -12.28 -15.72
C SER A 162 -2.89 -10.97 -15.17
N SER A 163 -3.50 -9.86 -15.56
CA SER A 163 -3.21 -8.53 -15.02
C SER A 163 -4.52 -7.74 -14.91
N THR A 164 -4.74 -7.12 -13.76
CA THR A 164 -5.88 -6.24 -13.54
C THR A 164 -5.38 -4.83 -13.29
N VAL A 165 -5.94 -3.85 -14.01
CA VAL A 165 -5.61 -2.43 -13.84
C VAL A 165 -6.87 -1.67 -13.46
N TYR A 166 -6.81 -0.92 -12.39
CA TYR A 166 -7.87 -0.02 -11.96
C TYR A 166 -7.52 1.40 -12.43
N TRP A 167 -8.25 1.89 -13.42
CA TRP A 167 -8.03 3.21 -13.99
C TRP A 167 -8.69 4.29 -13.14
N PHE A 168 -7.99 5.41 -12.97
CA PHE A 168 -8.54 6.59 -12.31
C PHE A 168 -9.04 7.59 -13.35
N ASP A 169 -10.32 7.98 -13.21
CA ASP A 169 -10.96 9.03 -14.01
C ASP A 169 -11.65 10.02 -13.07
N ASP A 170 -11.28 11.27 -13.10
CA ASP A 170 -11.83 12.30 -12.25
C ASP A 170 -12.83 13.23 -12.96
N ALA A 171 -13.43 12.76 -14.05
CA ALA A 171 -14.52 13.48 -14.72
C ALA A 171 -15.72 13.71 -13.75
N PRO A 172 -16.44 14.83 -13.88
CA PRO A 172 -16.21 15.98 -14.77
C PRO A 172 -15.25 17.03 -14.17
N TRP A 173 -14.75 16.82 -12.94
CA TRP A 173 -14.13 17.86 -12.13
C TRP A 173 -12.63 18.06 -12.41
N GLY A 174 -11.94 17.03 -12.87
CA GLY A 174 -10.51 17.04 -13.14
C GLY A 174 -10.18 16.71 -14.60
N GLY A 175 -8.87 16.57 -14.88
CA GLY A 175 -8.32 16.33 -16.21
C GLY A 175 -7.78 14.92 -16.44
N CYS A 176 -7.80 14.05 -15.43
CA CYS A 176 -7.40 12.65 -15.59
C CYS A 176 -8.49 11.87 -16.32
N ARG A 177 -8.08 11.05 -17.27
CA ARG A 177 -8.99 10.21 -18.08
C ARG A 177 -8.36 8.85 -18.28
N VAL A 178 -9.19 7.84 -18.45
CA VAL A 178 -8.76 6.51 -18.88
C VAL A 178 -7.97 6.63 -20.19
N PRO A 179 -6.84 5.93 -20.35
CA PRO A 179 -6.08 5.92 -21.60
C PRO A 179 -6.94 5.46 -22.78
N LYS A 180 -6.76 6.07 -23.94
CA LYS A 180 -7.46 5.68 -25.17
C LYS A 180 -7.17 4.23 -25.58
N SER A 181 -5.96 3.75 -25.28
CA SER A 181 -5.52 2.37 -25.48
C SER A 181 -4.29 2.08 -24.62
N TRP A 182 -4.08 0.82 -24.31
CA TRP A 182 -2.89 0.36 -23.59
C TRP A 182 -2.49 -1.03 -24.06
N LYS A 183 -1.26 -1.44 -23.76
CA LYS A 183 -0.71 -2.75 -24.12
C LYS A 183 0.28 -3.21 -23.06
N ILE A 184 0.41 -4.51 -22.88
CA ILE A 184 1.39 -5.13 -22.02
C ILE A 184 2.57 -5.61 -22.87
N TYR A 185 3.77 -5.38 -22.34
CA TYR A 185 5.04 -5.86 -22.90
C TYR A 185 5.79 -6.62 -21.82
N TYR A 186 6.63 -7.55 -22.23
CA TYR A 186 7.59 -8.22 -21.37
C TYR A 186 8.99 -8.12 -21.97
N LYS A 187 10.03 -8.26 -21.16
CA LYS A 187 11.40 -8.39 -21.64
C LYS A 187 11.71 -9.85 -21.93
N ASP A 188 12.20 -10.13 -23.13
CA ASP A 188 12.69 -11.46 -23.49
C ASP A 188 14.09 -11.72 -22.86
N ALA A 189 14.64 -12.92 -23.11
CA ALA A 189 15.95 -13.33 -22.61
C ALA A 189 17.12 -12.47 -23.14
N GLN A 190 16.91 -11.72 -24.19
CA GLN A 190 17.86 -10.75 -24.76
C GLN A 190 17.66 -9.33 -24.23
N GLY A 191 16.71 -9.15 -23.31
CA GLY A 191 16.36 -7.85 -22.71
C GLY A 191 15.56 -6.93 -23.63
N GLN A 192 14.99 -7.47 -24.73
CA GLN A 192 14.19 -6.68 -25.67
C GLN A 192 12.71 -6.73 -25.29
N TRP A 193 12.03 -5.59 -25.45
CA TRP A 193 10.60 -5.49 -25.17
C TRP A 193 9.78 -6.16 -26.28
N GLN A 194 9.00 -7.17 -25.90
CA GLN A 194 8.09 -7.91 -26.76
C GLN A 194 6.63 -7.68 -26.33
N PRO A 195 5.70 -7.45 -27.25
CA PRO A 195 4.30 -7.33 -26.91
C PRO A 195 3.72 -8.68 -26.47
N VAL A 196 2.87 -8.69 -25.47
CA VAL A 196 2.06 -9.87 -25.14
C VAL A 196 1.05 -10.11 -26.27
N THR A 197 1.02 -11.34 -26.78
CA THR A 197 0.12 -11.77 -27.84
C THR A 197 -0.93 -12.76 -27.31
N GLY A 198 -2.11 -12.80 -27.90
CA GLY A 198 -3.19 -13.70 -27.48
C GLY A 198 -3.86 -13.33 -26.16
N ALA A 199 -3.61 -12.14 -25.63
CA ALA A 199 -4.34 -11.60 -24.50
C ALA A 199 -5.79 -11.27 -24.90
N ASP A 200 -6.69 -11.29 -23.92
CA ASP A 200 -8.04 -10.78 -24.08
C ASP A 200 -8.02 -9.30 -24.48
N LYS A 201 -9.15 -8.80 -24.95
CA LYS A 201 -9.25 -7.37 -25.26
C LYS A 201 -8.95 -6.56 -24.00
N TYR A 202 -8.02 -5.62 -24.14
CA TYR A 202 -7.80 -4.60 -23.14
C TYR A 202 -9.08 -3.77 -23.01
N GLY A 203 -9.81 -3.95 -21.89
CA GLY A 203 -11.12 -3.38 -21.64
C GLY A 203 -11.14 -1.89 -21.47
#